data_0452f2d44cfd2e6554a506caf9f954fc
#
_entry.id   0452f2d44cfd2e6554a506caf9f954fc
#
_cell.length_a   1.000
_cell.length_b   1.000
_cell.length_c   1.000
_cell.angle_alpha   90.00
_cell.angle_beta   90.00
_cell.angle_gamma   90.00
#
_symmetry.space_group_name_H-M   'P 1'
#
loop_
_entity.id
_entity.type
_entity.pdbx_description
1 polymer ?
#
loop_
_entity_poly.entity_id
_entity_poly.type
_entity_poly.pdbx_seq_one_letter_code
_entity_poly.pdbx_strand_id
1 'polypeptide(L)' 'MSKFKIGDIIRGTIIAMGAGTDRLAEVPCIGIVIPHDTTDFDKQGTIIISGPYRGCRFSYVDEDHFELVPEEELGHISLL' A
#
# COMPACT_ATOMS: atom_id res chain seq x y z
N MET A 1 -11.64 14.06 3.68
CA MET A 1 -11.08 13.84 2.34
C MET A 1 -9.84 12.98 2.45
N SER A 2 -9.66 12.08 1.50
CA SER A 2 -8.49 11.24 1.50
C SER A 2 -7.25 12.02 1.07
N LYS A 3 -6.13 11.72 1.70
CA LYS A 3 -4.83 12.25 1.36
C LYS A 3 -4.35 11.80 -0.02
N PHE A 4 -4.82 10.64 -0.48
CA PHE A 4 -4.41 10.02 -1.74
C PHE A 4 -5.59 9.91 -2.69
N LYS A 5 -5.27 9.71 -3.97
CA LYS A 5 -6.26 9.51 -5.04
C LYS A 5 -6.12 8.09 -5.57
N ILE A 6 -7.21 7.56 -6.11
CA ILE A 6 -7.19 6.27 -6.79
C ILE A 6 -6.16 6.30 -7.91
N GLY A 7 -5.30 5.28 -7.95
CA GLY A 7 -4.19 5.20 -8.90
C GLY A 7 -2.87 5.71 -8.36
N ASP A 8 -2.87 6.40 -7.22
CA ASP A 8 -1.63 6.87 -6.62
C ASP A 8 -0.77 5.68 -6.16
N ILE A 9 0.52 5.79 -6.40
CA ILE A 9 1.49 4.83 -5.90
C ILE A 9 2.04 5.38 -4.60
N ILE A 10 1.92 4.57 -3.55
CA ILE A 10 2.30 4.94 -2.19
C ILE A 10 3.29 3.94 -1.63
N ARG A 11 4.14 4.39 -0.72
CA ARG A 11 5.09 3.51 -0.04
C ARG A 11 4.99 3.73 1.46
N GLY A 12 5.26 2.68 2.19
CA GLY A 12 5.21 2.74 3.65
C GLY A 12 5.51 1.40 4.24
N THR A 13 5.00 1.19 5.45
CA THR A 13 5.19 -0.05 6.17
C THR A 13 3.86 -0.61 6.60
N ILE A 14 3.77 -1.93 6.60
CA ILE A 14 2.67 -2.65 7.23
C ILE A 14 3.24 -3.43 8.41
N ILE A 15 2.40 -3.63 9.41
CA ILE A 15 2.78 -4.41 10.58
C ILE A 15 2.24 -5.81 10.38
N ALA A 16 3.14 -6.79 10.39
CA ALA A 16 2.78 -8.18 10.16
C ALA A 16 3.60 -9.10 11.04
N MET A 17 3.08 -10.30 11.28
CA MET A 17 3.84 -11.32 11.97
C MET A 17 4.96 -11.83 11.07
N GLY A 18 6.17 -11.81 11.55
CA GLY A 18 7.31 -12.35 10.81
C GLY A 18 7.18 -13.86 10.66
N ALA A 19 7.65 -14.39 9.54
CA ALA A 19 7.63 -15.83 9.30
C ALA A 19 8.47 -16.55 10.36
N GLY A 20 7.84 -17.51 11.04
CA GLY A 20 8.52 -18.30 12.05
C GLY A 20 8.73 -17.61 13.38
N THR A 21 8.13 -16.43 13.59
CA THR A 21 8.22 -15.71 14.87
C THR A 21 6.83 -15.22 15.29
N ASP A 22 6.67 -15.04 16.60
CA ASP A 22 5.45 -14.47 17.16
C ASP A 22 5.53 -12.95 17.28
N ARG A 23 6.57 -12.35 16.74
CA ARG A 23 6.79 -10.91 16.84
C ARG A 23 6.23 -10.17 15.64
N LEU A 24 5.58 -9.04 15.93
CA LEU A 24 5.18 -8.11 14.90
C LEU A 24 6.42 -7.38 14.36
N ALA A 25 6.48 -7.22 13.07
CA ALA A 25 7.56 -6.50 12.42
C ALA A 25 6.97 -5.50 11.41
N GLU A 26 7.68 -4.40 11.23
CA GLU A 26 7.35 -3.45 10.19
C GLU A 26 7.94 -3.93 8.87
N VAL A 27 7.09 -4.12 7.88
CA VAL A 27 7.51 -4.60 6.56
C VAL A 27 7.32 -3.49 5.56
N PRO A 28 8.42 -2.99 4.95
CA PRO A 28 8.28 -1.96 3.93
C PRO A 28 7.61 -2.53 2.69
N CYS A 29 6.75 -1.74 2.09
CA CYS A 29 6.01 -2.16 0.90
C CYS A 29 5.60 -0.97 0.07
N ILE A 30 5.24 -1.26 -1.18
CA ILE A 30 4.70 -0.29 -2.12
C ILE A 30 3.30 -0.77 -2.48
N GLY A 31 2.36 0.17 -2.52
CA GLY A 31 0.99 -0.13 -2.86
C GLY A 31 0.44 0.83 -3.89
N ILE A 32 -0.71 0.48 -4.43
CA ILE A 32 -1.50 1.36 -5.29
C ILE A 32 -2.84 1.57 -4.60
N VAL A 33 -3.29 2.82 -4.59
CA VAL A 33 -4.62 3.16 -4.09
C VAL A 33 -5.65 2.72 -5.13
N ILE A 34 -6.59 1.90 -4.72
CA ILE A 34 -7.62 1.32 -5.57
C ILE A 34 -9.00 1.63 -5.00
N PRO A 35 -10.07 1.55 -5.80
CA PRO A 35 -11.42 1.60 -5.23
C PRO A 35 -11.62 0.41 -4.29
N HIS A 36 -12.17 0.68 -3.12
CA HIS A 36 -12.53 -0.41 -2.20
C HIS A 36 -13.68 -1.24 -2.77
N ASP A 37 -14.62 -0.56 -3.42
CA ASP A 37 -15.81 -1.19 -3.97
C ASP A 37 -16.07 -0.59 -5.34
N THR A 38 -16.42 -1.41 -6.31
CA THR A 38 -16.73 -0.96 -7.67
C THR A 38 -18.01 -0.11 -7.74
N THR A 39 -18.83 -0.14 -6.70
CA THR A 39 -20.07 0.63 -6.63
C THR A 39 -19.92 1.94 -5.86
N ASP A 40 -18.80 2.13 -5.16
CA ASP A 40 -18.56 3.34 -4.36
C ASP A 40 -17.09 3.76 -4.50
N PHE A 41 -16.83 4.62 -5.47
CA PHE A 41 -15.48 5.10 -5.77
C PHE A 41 -14.95 6.11 -4.75
N ASP A 42 -15.79 6.56 -3.82
CA ASP A 42 -15.33 7.42 -2.73
C ASP A 42 -14.58 6.63 -1.66
N LYS A 43 -14.79 5.33 -1.62
CA LYS A 43 -14.09 4.45 -0.69
C LYS A 43 -12.81 3.94 -1.34
N GLN A 44 -11.73 4.12 -0.63
CA GLN A 44 -10.41 3.73 -1.10
C GLN A 44 -9.89 2.52 -0.35
N GLY A 45 -9.19 1.67 -1.08
CA GLY A 45 -8.43 0.58 -0.53
C GLY A 45 -7.01 0.61 -1.07
N THR A 46 -6.24 -0.41 -0.74
CA THR A 46 -4.85 -0.51 -1.17
C THR A 46 -4.58 -1.93 -1.64
N ILE A 47 -3.85 -2.06 -2.74
CA ILE A 47 -3.27 -3.34 -3.13
C ILE A 47 -1.75 -3.22 -3.07
N ILE A 48 -1.11 -4.19 -2.42
CA ILE A 48 0.34 -4.19 -2.30
C ILE A 48 0.93 -4.76 -3.59
N ILE A 49 1.89 -4.05 -4.16
CA ILE A 49 2.47 -4.40 -5.46
C ILE A 49 3.93 -4.80 -5.39
N SER A 50 4.54 -4.77 -4.21
CA SER A 50 5.93 -5.19 -4.04
C SER A 50 6.16 -5.85 -2.70
N GLY A 51 7.24 -6.62 -2.59
CA GLY A 51 7.65 -7.25 -1.36
C GLY A 51 6.92 -8.56 -1.09
N PRO A 52 7.08 -9.12 0.13
CA PRO A 52 6.53 -10.44 0.46
C PRO A 52 5.00 -10.47 0.52
N TYR A 53 4.35 -9.32 0.64
CA TYR A 53 2.89 -9.23 0.70
C TYR A 53 2.26 -8.77 -0.61
N ARG A 54 2.99 -8.86 -1.71
CA ARG A 54 2.48 -8.49 -3.03
C ARG A 54 1.19 -9.25 -3.33
N GLY A 55 0.17 -8.51 -3.78
CA GLY A 55 -1.13 -9.07 -4.07
C GLY A 55 -2.14 -8.95 -2.93
N CYS A 56 -1.68 -8.64 -1.72
CA CYS A 56 -2.59 -8.43 -0.60
C CYS A 56 -3.39 -7.15 -0.79
N ARG A 57 -4.67 -7.21 -0.42
CA ARG A 57 -5.58 -6.07 -0.50
C ARG A 57 -6.04 -5.67 0.87
N PHE A 58 -6.12 -4.36 1.06
CA PHE A 58 -6.68 -3.77 2.28
C PHE A 58 -7.89 -2.92 1.91
N SER A 59 -8.89 -2.93 2.77
CA SER A 59 -10.13 -2.15 2.58
C SER A 59 -9.98 -0.69 2.99
N TYR A 60 -8.76 -0.23 3.22
CA TYR A 60 -8.48 1.12 3.67
C TYR A 60 -7.11 1.55 3.16
N VAL A 61 -6.80 2.84 3.32
CA VAL A 61 -5.47 3.39 3.07
C VAL A 61 -4.94 3.91 4.39
N ASP A 62 -3.78 3.40 4.79
CA ASP A 62 -3.14 3.83 6.03
C ASP A 62 -2.35 5.12 5.77
N GLU A 63 -3.03 6.26 5.92
CA GLU A 63 -2.45 7.56 5.61
C GLU A 63 -1.35 7.98 6.58
N ASP A 64 -1.31 7.37 7.77
CA ASP A 64 -0.30 7.71 8.79
C ASP A 64 1.03 7.03 8.54
N HIS A 65 1.02 5.87 7.89
CA HIS A 65 2.22 5.06 7.68
C HIS A 65 2.65 4.97 6.23
N PHE A 66 1.89 5.60 5.32
CA PHE A 66 2.19 5.62 3.90
C PHE A 66 2.35 7.04 3.39
N GLU A 67 3.18 7.20 2.38
CA GLU A 67 3.39 8.47 1.72
C GLU A 67 3.33 8.28 0.20
N LEU A 68 3.01 9.35 -0.50
CA LEU A 68 3.00 9.34 -1.96
C LEU A 68 4.44 9.16 -2.47
N VAL A 69 4.63 8.25 -3.41
CA VAL A 69 5.93 8.10 -4.06
C VAL A 69 6.12 9.27 -5.01
N PRO A 70 7.22 10.04 -4.86
CA PRO A 70 7.48 11.15 -5.75
C PRO A 70 7.59 10.70 -7.20
N GLU A 71 7.09 11.51 -8.12
CA GLU A 71 7.09 11.18 -9.53
C GLU A 71 8.47 10.84 -10.05
N GLU A 72 9.48 11.53 -9.57
CA GLU A 72 10.88 11.31 -9.94
C GLU A 72 11.40 9.93 -9.52
N GLU A 73 10.79 9.31 -8.52
CA GLU A 73 11.18 8.00 -8.04
C GLU A 73 10.39 6.85 -8.68
N LEU A 74 9.31 7.16 -9.38
CA LEU A 74 8.45 6.12 -9.97
C LEU A 74 9.21 5.23 -10.97
N GLY A 75 10.17 5.78 -11.69
CA GLY A 75 10.97 5.03 -12.64
C GLY A 75 11.97 4.06 -11.99
N HIS A 76 12.17 4.16 -10.69
CA HIS A 76 13.12 3.32 -9.95
C HIS A 76 12.44 2.23 -9.14
N ILE A 77 11.12 2.14 -9.20
CA ILE A 77 10.36 1.15 -8.45
C ILE A 77 10.43 -0.19 -9.16
N SER A 78 10.86 -1.22 -8.42
CA SER A 78 10.81 -2.60 -8.90
C SER A 78 9.47 -3.21 -8.51
N LEU A 79 8.75 -3.73 -9.50
CA LEU A 79 7.47 -4.39 -9.29
C LEU A 79 7.59 -5.92 -9.26
N LEU A 80 8.80 -6.41 -9.26
CA LEU A 80 9.05 -7.86 -9.24
C LEU A 80 9.17 -8.40 -7.82
#